data_1b524b3ec30d3eeb7d3ba35f93c7e5d6
#
_entry.id   1b524b3ec30d3eeb7d3ba35f93c7e5d6
#
_cell.length_a   1.000
_cell.length_b   1.000
_cell.length_c   1.000
_cell.angle_alpha   90.00
_cell.angle_beta   90.00
_cell.angle_gamma   90.00
#
_symmetry.space_group_name_H-M   'P 1'
#
loop_
_entity.id
_entity.type
_entity.pdbx_description
1 polymer ?
#
loop_
_entity_poly.entity_id
_entity_poly.type
_entity_poly.pdbx_seq_one_letter_code
_entity_poly.pdbx_strand_id
1 'polypeptide(L)'
;MAESYVIGVDFGSDSVRALIVNTETGENVGQGVACYPRWKAGLYQHPEYSIFRQHPLDYLESLEKCITTALAELTEEQKDYVIGIGVDTTGSTPVPVDKNGIPLALLDEFAENENAMFFLWKDHAAAAEADEINKL
;
A
#
# COMPACT_ATOMS: atom_id res chain seq x y z
N MET A 1 4.53 -16.46 30.05
CA MET A 1 5.45 -15.75 29.11
C MET A 1 4.91 -14.32 28.96
N ALA A 2 5.73 -13.34 28.66
CA ALA A 2 5.20 -12.00 28.41
C ALA A 2 4.38 -12.02 27.11
N GLU A 3 3.17 -11.45 27.13
CA GLU A 3 2.36 -11.31 25.92
C GLU A 3 3.16 -10.56 24.85
N SER A 4 3.06 -11.00 23.60
CA SER A 4 3.67 -10.32 22.48
C SER A 4 2.66 -10.18 21.33
N TYR A 5 2.87 -9.15 20.52
CA TYR A 5 1.96 -8.76 19.45
C TYR A 5 2.69 -8.61 18.13
N VAL A 6 1.99 -8.86 17.05
CA VAL A 6 2.47 -8.63 15.69
C VAL A 6 1.45 -7.82 14.91
N ILE A 7 1.94 -6.99 13.98
CA ILE A 7 1.09 -6.22 13.07
C ILE A 7 1.09 -6.92 11.71
N GLY A 8 -0.08 -7.26 11.21
CA GLY A 8 -0.28 -7.64 9.81
C GLY A 8 -0.81 -6.44 9.03
N VAL A 9 -0.16 -6.11 7.92
CA VAL A 9 -0.56 -5.01 7.02
C VAL A 9 -0.91 -5.59 5.66
N ASP A 10 -2.06 -5.22 5.13
CA ASP A 10 -2.54 -5.59 3.79
C ASP A 10 -2.79 -4.33 2.96
N PHE A 11 -1.96 -4.12 1.92
CA PHE A 11 -2.15 -3.08 0.93
C PHE A 11 -3.08 -3.57 -0.18
N GLY A 12 -4.37 -3.27 -0.05
CA GLY A 12 -5.37 -3.57 -1.07
C GLY A 12 -5.39 -2.56 -2.22
N SER A 13 -6.37 -2.69 -3.12
CA SER A 13 -6.52 -1.80 -4.29
C SER A 13 -7.01 -0.39 -3.93
N ASP A 14 -7.76 -0.23 -2.83
CA ASP A 14 -8.42 1.04 -2.47
C ASP A 14 -7.96 1.59 -1.11
N SER A 15 -7.38 0.74 -0.30
CA SER A 15 -7.07 1.02 1.10
C SER A 15 -5.99 0.09 1.62
N VAL A 16 -5.36 0.49 2.71
CA VAL A 16 -4.52 -0.36 3.53
C VAL A 16 -5.24 -0.72 4.82
N ARG A 17 -5.04 -1.94 5.31
CA ARG A 17 -5.57 -2.46 6.56
C ARG A 17 -4.45 -2.91 7.46
N ALA A 18 -4.61 -2.72 8.76
CA ALA A 18 -3.70 -3.27 9.77
C ALA A 18 -4.52 -4.02 10.83
N LEU A 19 -3.99 -5.16 11.25
CA LEU A 19 -4.47 -5.94 12.38
C LEU A 19 -3.32 -6.11 13.38
N ILE A 20 -3.61 -6.01 14.66
CA ILE A 20 -2.66 -6.32 15.73
C ILE A 20 -3.14 -7.58 16.42
N VAL A 21 -2.32 -8.60 16.40
CA VAL A 21 -2.69 -9.95 16.88
C VAL A 21 -1.78 -10.34 18.04
N ASN A 22 -2.39 -10.86 19.10
CA ASN A 22 -1.68 -11.52 20.19
C ASN A 22 -1.08 -12.83 19.66
N THR A 23 0.22 -13.03 19.78
CA THR A 23 0.94 -14.17 19.20
C THR A 23 0.66 -15.49 19.89
N GLU A 24 0.18 -15.46 21.14
CA GLU A 24 -0.12 -16.67 21.92
C GLU A 24 -1.57 -17.14 21.68
N THR A 25 -2.51 -16.19 21.64
CA THR A 25 -3.95 -16.52 21.57
C THR A 25 -4.51 -16.44 20.15
N GLY A 26 -3.85 -15.71 19.24
CA GLY A 26 -4.37 -15.39 17.91
C GLY A 26 -5.49 -14.34 17.94
N GLU A 27 -5.76 -13.73 19.09
CA GLU A 27 -6.80 -12.72 19.23
C GLU A 27 -6.41 -11.41 18.57
N ASN A 28 -7.35 -10.80 17.80
CA ASN A 28 -7.19 -9.46 17.27
C ASN A 28 -7.44 -8.44 18.38
N VAL A 29 -6.42 -7.67 18.73
CA VAL A 29 -6.43 -6.67 19.81
C VAL A 29 -6.44 -5.23 19.31
N GLY A 30 -6.30 -5.02 18.01
CA GLY A 30 -6.35 -3.68 17.41
C GLY A 30 -6.45 -3.75 15.89
N GLN A 31 -7.20 -2.81 15.30
CA GLN A 31 -7.37 -2.76 13.86
C GLN A 31 -7.47 -1.34 13.34
N GLY A 32 -7.03 -1.15 12.09
CA GLY A 32 -7.14 0.11 11.38
C GLY A 32 -7.35 -0.09 9.89
N VAL A 33 -8.04 0.86 9.28
CA VAL A 33 -8.25 0.92 7.83
C VAL A 33 -8.07 2.36 7.37
N ALA A 34 -7.34 2.57 6.30
CA ALA A 34 -7.19 3.88 5.68
C ALA A 34 -7.31 3.77 4.15
N CYS A 35 -8.27 4.51 3.58
CA CYS A 35 -8.40 4.61 2.13
C CYS A 35 -7.30 5.51 1.56
N TYR A 36 -6.84 5.20 0.36
CA TYR A 36 -5.90 6.02 -0.40
C TYR A 36 -6.57 7.33 -0.84
N PRO A 37 -6.13 8.51 -0.36
CA PRO A 37 -6.89 9.74 -0.56
C PRO A 37 -6.93 10.21 -2.02
N ARG A 38 -5.81 10.11 -2.76
CA ARG A 38 -5.74 10.52 -4.18
C ARG A 38 -6.54 9.55 -5.05
N TRP A 39 -6.42 8.26 -4.80
CA TRP A 39 -7.20 7.23 -5.46
C TRP A 39 -8.70 7.42 -5.25
N LYS A 40 -9.13 7.68 -4.02
CA LYS A 40 -10.53 7.95 -3.67
C LYS A 40 -11.07 9.22 -4.34
N ALA A 41 -10.22 10.19 -4.59
CA ALA A 41 -10.55 11.42 -5.33
C ALA A 41 -10.62 11.21 -6.86
N GLY A 42 -10.29 10.00 -7.35
CA GLY A 42 -10.30 9.69 -8.78
C GLY A 42 -9.07 10.21 -9.53
N LEU A 43 -8.01 10.62 -8.82
CA LEU A 43 -6.79 11.12 -9.45
C LEU A 43 -6.01 9.97 -10.10
N TYR A 44 -5.36 10.27 -11.23
CA TYR A 44 -4.48 9.35 -11.98
C TYR A 44 -5.20 8.09 -12.49
N GLN A 45 -6.52 8.21 -12.76
CA GLN A 45 -7.36 7.16 -13.29
C GLN A 45 -8.04 7.62 -14.57
N HIS A 46 -7.83 6.88 -15.66
CA HIS A 46 -8.43 7.12 -16.97
C HIS A 46 -9.05 5.82 -17.48
N PRO A 47 -10.23 5.43 -16.97
CA PRO A 47 -10.85 4.15 -17.30
C PRO A 47 -11.09 3.94 -18.80
N GLU A 48 -11.34 5.02 -19.54
CA GLU A 48 -11.53 5.00 -20.99
C GLU A 48 -10.28 4.55 -21.76
N TYR A 49 -9.10 4.68 -21.15
CA TYR A 49 -7.80 4.23 -21.68
C TYR A 49 -7.22 3.02 -20.93
N SER A 50 -7.97 2.46 -19.98
CA SER A 50 -7.51 1.39 -19.08
C SER A 50 -6.26 1.75 -18.29
N ILE A 51 -6.07 3.05 -17.98
CA ILE A 51 -4.97 3.58 -17.17
C ILE A 51 -5.41 3.69 -15.72
N PHE A 52 -4.65 3.07 -14.82
CA PHE A 52 -4.89 3.09 -13.39
C PHE A 52 -3.57 3.21 -12.63
N ARG A 53 -3.28 4.42 -12.16
CA ARG A 53 -2.04 4.74 -11.45
C ARG A 53 -2.33 5.13 -10.02
N GLN A 54 -1.41 4.80 -9.12
CA GLN A 54 -1.52 5.15 -7.70
C GLN A 54 -0.25 5.86 -7.25
N HIS A 55 -0.44 7.01 -6.61
CA HIS A 55 0.68 7.80 -6.10
C HIS A 55 1.31 7.12 -4.88
N PRO A 56 2.65 6.98 -4.78
CA PRO A 56 3.30 6.35 -3.63
C PRO A 56 2.97 6.98 -2.27
N LEU A 57 2.67 8.28 -2.22
CA LEU A 57 2.22 8.94 -0.99
C LEU A 57 0.91 8.36 -0.44
N ASP A 58 0.02 7.86 -1.30
CA ASP A 58 -1.21 7.21 -0.83
C ASP A 58 -0.90 6.01 0.05
N TYR A 59 0.12 5.24 -0.31
CA TYR A 59 0.58 4.10 0.47
C TYR A 59 1.20 4.52 1.81
N LEU A 60 2.09 5.51 1.79
CA LEU A 60 2.81 5.96 3.00
C LEU A 60 1.87 6.66 4.00
N GLU A 61 1.09 7.63 3.55
CA GLU A 61 0.16 8.38 4.40
C GLU A 61 -0.93 7.49 4.98
N SER A 62 -1.46 6.55 4.15
CA SER A 62 -2.50 5.63 4.60
C SER A 62 -1.95 4.55 5.53
N LEU A 63 -0.70 4.08 5.33
CA LEU A 63 -0.03 3.16 6.23
C LEU A 63 0.13 3.78 7.62
N GLU A 64 0.66 5.00 7.70
CA GLU A 64 0.83 5.72 8.97
C GLU A 64 -0.51 5.85 9.71
N LYS A 65 -1.54 6.31 9.00
CA LYS A 65 -2.89 6.46 9.56
C LYS A 65 -3.47 5.13 10.03
N CYS A 66 -3.33 4.09 9.24
CA CYS A 66 -3.85 2.76 9.50
C CYS A 66 -3.23 2.15 10.76
N ILE A 67 -1.89 2.16 10.84
CA ILE A 67 -1.15 1.64 11.99
C ILE A 67 -1.44 2.46 13.25
N THR A 68 -1.44 3.81 13.15
CA THR A 68 -1.77 4.68 14.27
C THR A 68 -3.17 4.39 14.82
N THR A 69 -4.14 4.16 13.93
CA THR A 69 -5.51 3.80 14.33
C THR A 69 -5.54 2.46 15.06
N ALA A 70 -4.86 1.44 14.54
CA ALA A 70 -4.80 0.13 15.17
C ALA A 70 -4.11 0.18 16.55
N LEU A 71 -2.99 0.90 16.66
CA LEU A 71 -2.23 1.06 17.92
C LEU A 71 -3.02 1.84 18.97
N ALA A 72 -3.97 2.70 18.59
CA ALA A 72 -4.79 3.45 19.54
C ALA A 72 -5.72 2.55 20.37
N GLU A 73 -5.97 1.32 19.93
CA GLU A 73 -6.77 0.33 20.67
C GLU A 73 -5.96 -0.38 21.77
N LEU A 74 -4.62 -0.27 21.74
CA LEU A 74 -3.70 -0.87 22.71
C LEU A 74 -3.39 0.09 23.86
N THR A 75 -3.08 -0.48 25.04
CA THR A 75 -2.46 0.27 26.13
C THR A 75 -1.00 0.59 25.80
N GLU A 76 -0.42 1.61 26.46
CA GLU A 76 0.99 1.95 26.24
C GLU A 76 1.92 0.76 26.53
N GLU A 77 1.62 -0.02 27.56
CA GLU A 77 2.39 -1.21 27.90
C GLU A 77 2.33 -2.26 26.77
N GLN A 78 1.15 -2.50 26.17
CA GLN A 78 1.00 -3.46 25.07
C GLN A 78 1.77 -3.04 23.81
N LYS A 79 1.87 -1.73 23.54
CA LYS A 79 2.62 -1.21 22.40
C LYS A 79 4.11 -1.57 22.48
N ASP A 80 4.69 -1.59 23.67
CA ASP A 80 6.10 -1.93 23.91
C ASP A 80 6.38 -3.42 23.57
N TYR A 81 5.35 -4.25 23.51
CA TYR A 81 5.46 -5.69 23.18
C TYR A 81 5.12 -6.02 21.74
N VAL A 82 5.00 -5.03 20.87
CA VAL A 82 4.88 -5.25 19.41
C VAL A 82 6.25 -5.63 18.86
N ILE A 83 6.39 -6.90 18.44
CA ILE A 83 7.69 -7.50 18.11
C ILE A 83 7.94 -7.67 16.61
N GLY A 84 6.95 -7.40 15.76
CA GLY A 84 7.13 -7.56 14.32
C GLY A 84 5.99 -7.03 13.48
N ILE A 85 6.28 -6.82 12.18
CA ILE A 85 5.33 -6.44 11.15
C ILE A 85 5.48 -7.41 9.98
N GLY A 86 4.34 -7.95 9.51
CA GLY A 86 4.22 -8.65 8.25
C GLY A 86 3.45 -7.81 7.24
N VAL A 87 3.86 -7.85 5.98
CA VAL A 87 3.24 -7.04 4.90
C VAL A 87 2.77 -7.95 3.79
N ASP A 88 1.53 -7.75 3.37
CA ASP A 88 0.95 -8.26 2.13
C ASP A 88 0.55 -7.11 1.22
N THR A 89 0.51 -7.34 -0.08
CA THR A 89 0.19 -6.30 -1.07
C THR A 89 -0.41 -6.90 -2.33
N THR A 90 -1.07 -6.05 -3.13
CA THR A 90 -1.52 -6.45 -4.47
C THR A 90 -0.32 -6.88 -5.31
N GLY A 91 -0.42 -8.08 -5.91
CA GLY A 91 0.57 -8.56 -6.87
C GLY A 91 0.52 -7.77 -8.18
N SER A 92 1.63 -7.83 -8.97
CA SER A 92 1.71 -7.18 -10.29
C SER A 92 1.40 -5.68 -10.28
N THR A 93 1.88 -4.97 -9.25
CA THR A 93 1.73 -3.51 -9.11
C THR A 93 3.12 -2.86 -8.99
N PRO A 94 3.89 -2.80 -10.09
CA PRO A 94 5.25 -2.26 -10.07
C PRO A 94 5.25 -0.73 -9.96
N VAL A 95 6.36 -0.18 -9.44
CA VAL A 95 6.63 1.25 -9.39
C VAL A 95 8.07 1.52 -9.85
N PRO A 96 8.31 2.53 -10.69
CA PRO A 96 9.67 2.92 -11.04
C PRO A 96 10.35 3.62 -9.85
N VAL A 97 11.60 3.25 -9.61
CA VAL A 97 12.41 3.80 -8.52
C VAL A 97 13.73 4.35 -9.04
N ASP A 98 14.35 5.23 -8.27
CA ASP A 98 15.72 5.66 -8.50
C ASP A 98 16.74 4.58 -8.07
N LYS A 99 18.03 4.86 -8.24
CA LYS A 99 19.13 3.96 -7.84
C LYS A 99 19.18 3.66 -6.32
N ASN A 100 18.49 4.43 -5.49
CA ASN A 100 18.43 4.26 -4.05
C ASN A 100 17.14 3.52 -3.62
N GLY A 101 16.28 3.13 -4.58
CA GLY A 101 15.00 2.49 -4.31
C GLY A 101 13.88 3.47 -3.96
N ILE A 102 14.05 4.77 -4.21
CA ILE A 102 13.01 5.77 -3.95
C ILE A 102 12.06 5.81 -5.15
N PRO A 103 10.74 5.63 -4.95
CA PRO A 103 9.75 5.80 -6.01
C PRO A 103 9.86 7.17 -6.67
N LEU A 104 9.90 7.21 -8.00
CA LEU A 104 10.17 8.44 -8.73
C LEU A 104 9.13 9.53 -8.45
N ALA A 105 7.84 9.18 -8.28
CA ALA A 105 6.81 10.15 -7.97
C ALA A 105 6.92 10.79 -6.57
N LEU A 106 7.86 10.35 -5.72
CA LEU A 106 8.21 11.05 -4.48
C LEU A 106 9.23 12.17 -4.68
N LEU A 107 9.81 12.29 -5.88
CA LEU A 107 10.72 13.38 -6.26
C LEU A 107 9.91 14.52 -6.87
N ASP A 108 10.17 15.76 -6.47
CA ASP A 108 9.39 16.94 -6.88
C ASP A 108 9.22 17.05 -8.41
N GLU A 109 10.27 16.71 -9.17
CA GLU A 109 10.24 16.78 -10.65
C GLU A 109 9.29 15.76 -11.30
N PHE A 110 8.91 14.68 -10.59
CA PHE A 110 8.05 13.60 -11.10
C PHE A 110 6.75 13.46 -10.34
N ALA A 111 6.47 14.31 -9.34
CA ALA A 111 5.33 14.16 -8.43
C ALA A 111 3.97 14.04 -9.15
N GLU A 112 3.80 14.74 -10.27
CA GLU A 112 2.56 14.69 -11.06
C GLU A 112 2.67 13.81 -12.32
N ASN A 113 3.80 13.11 -12.50
CA ASN A 113 4.00 12.23 -13.64
C ASN A 113 3.41 10.84 -13.38
N GLU A 114 2.30 10.53 -14.01
CA GLU A 114 1.61 9.23 -13.86
C GLU A 114 2.49 8.02 -14.21
N ASN A 115 3.48 8.20 -15.09
CA ASN A 115 4.42 7.14 -15.42
C ASN A 115 5.51 6.93 -14.36
N ALA A 116 5.59 7.80 -13.36
CA ALA A 116 6.45 7.68 -12.19
C ALA A 116 5.74 7.04 -10.98
N MET A 117 4.47 6.70 -11.11
CA MET A 117 3.61 6.14 -10.06
C MET A 117 3.53 4.60 -10.15
N PHE A 118 2.82 3.99 -9.19
CA PHE A 118 2.48 2.57 -9.28
C PHE A 118 1.57 2.30 -10.48
N PHE A 119 1.89 1.27 -11.24
CA PHE A 119 1.01 0.69 -12.26
C PHE A 119 0.15 -0.37 -11.59
N LEU A 120 -1.12 -0.05 -11.30
CA LEU A 120 -1.98 -0.96 -10.58
C LEU A 120 -2.21 -2.25 -11.41
N TRP A 121 -2.40 -3.38 -10.75
CA TRP A 121 -2.61 -4.69 -11.39
C TRP A 121 -3.69 -4.72 -12.49
N LYS A 122 -4.67 -3.83 -12.41
CA LYS A 122 -5.73 -3.67 -13.41
C LYS A 122 -5.43 -2.64 -14.51
N ASP A 123 -4.23 -2.03 -14.53
CA ASP A 123 -3.78 -1.18 -15.63
C ASP A 123 -3.48 -2.05 -16.85
N HIS A 124 -4.16 -1.76 -17.95
CA HIS A 124 -4.04 -2.47 -19.22
C HIS A 124 -3.66 -1.52 -20.37
N ALA A 125 -3.05 -0.38 -20.05
CA ALA A 125 -2.66 0.61 -21.05
C ALA A 125 -1.71 0.07 -22.12
N ALA A 126 -0.89 -0.94 -21.77
CA ALA A 126 0.09 -1.58 -22.66
C ALA A 126 -0.42 -2.88 -23.34
N ALA A 127 -1.74 -3.08 -23.44
CA ALA A 127 -2.29 -4.30 -24.03
C ALA A 127 -1.88 -4.50 -25.51
N ALA A 128 -1.82 -3.42 -26.28
CA ALA A 128 -1.41 -3.49 -27.70
C ALA A 128 0.06 -3.89 -27.86
N GLU A 129 0.94 -3.35 -27.04
CA GLU A 129 2.36 -3.69 -27.00
C GLU A 129 2.59 -5.14 -26.55
N ALA A 130 1.80 -5.61 -25.58
CA ALA A 130 1.85 -7.01 -25.16
C ALA A 130 1.42 -7.96 -26.27
N ASP A 131 0.38 -7.62 -27.04
CA ASP A 131 -0.07 -8.37 -28.20
C ASP A 131 0.98 -8.39 -29.33
N GLU A 132 1.71 -7.31 -29.52
CA GLU A 132 2.80 -7.24 -30.48
C GLU A 132 3.96 -8.14 -30.08
N ILE A 133 4.38 -8.12 -28.81
CA ILE A 133 5.44 -8.98 -28.29
C ILE A 133 5.08 -10.46 -28.45
N ASN A 134 3.82 -10.83 -28.20
CA ASN A 134 3.36 -12.21 -28.29
C ASN A 134 3.30 -12.77 -29.73
N LYS A 135 3.47 -11.92 -30.74
CA LYS A 135 3.53 -12.33 -32.16
C LYS A 135 4.95 -12.54 -32.66
N LEU A 136 5.96 -12.17 -31.87
CA LEU A 136 7.39 -12.38 -32.17
C LEU A 136 7.85 -13.78 -31.77
#